data_9e40fb6be1e5f682c85cde89adf87ed2
#
_entry.id   9e40fb6be1e5f682c85cde89adf87ed2
#
_cell.length_a   1.000
_cell.length_b   1.000
_cell.length_c   1.000
_cell.angle_alpha   90.00
_cell.angle_beta   90.00
_cell.angle_gamma   90.00
#
_symmetry.space_group_name_H-M   'P 1'
#
loop_
_entity.id
_entity.type
_entity.pdbx_description
1 polymer ?
#
loop_
_entity_poly.entity_id
_entity_poly.type
_entity_poly.pdbx_seq_one_letter_code
_entity_poly.pdbx_strand_id
1 'polypeptide(L)'
;MNANDNKQKILEAVDAGFDAQLATTRDFVAIPSTRGAEGPCQDMIGDLLRERGYEVDDWHIDVEDLKDLRGFGPIEHDFSRARTVVGTYRPQNNAGKSLILQGHCDVVPVGPLDMWENPPFSPVIKDGRMYGRGACDMKSGTIGALYALDAIKAAGLRPTARIHFQSVIEEESTGVGALSTLQRGYRADACFIPEPTNGKMIRSQVGVIWFRLKVRGFPVHVFEAGSGANAIMAAYHLIHSLQKLEAEWNERAQRDHHFGAVEHPINFNPGIIKGGDWASSVPAWCDVDCRIAVLPGWSVADAQSEIIACVSAAARDHRFLSNNPPQVEWSGFLSEGYELKDSAAPEAAFGKAFAAVYGGGGAVPERAFTALTDTRFYGLNYNIPSLCFGASGEAMHGFNEYVDLESLRKTTKATALFIAEWCGVEQV
;
A
#
# COMPACT_ATOMS: atom_id res chain seq x y z
N MET A 1 25.20 -30.00 8.04
CA MET A 1 25.09 -29.51 6.64
C MET A 1 25.66 -28.09 6.56
N ASN A 2 26.32 -27.77 5.43
CA ASN A 2 26.92 -26.45 5.24
C ASN A 2 25.81 -25.42 4.91
N ALA A 3 25.95 -24.14 5.33
CA ALA A 3 25.00 -23.08 5.04
C ALA A 3 24.70 -22.93 3.52
N ASN A 4 25.69 -23.22 2.66
CA ASN A 4 25.50 -23.22 1.21
C ASN A 4 24.55 -24.34 0.72
N ASP A 5 24.55 -25.52 1.36
CA ASP A 5 23.66 -26.62 0.99
C ASP A 5 22.19 -26.26 1.33
N ASN A 6 21.96 -25.65 2.48
CA ASN A 6 20.62 -25.20 2.89
C ASN A 6 20.07 -24.13 1.91
N LYS A 7 20.92 -23.16 1.54
CA LYS A 7 20.57 -22.13 0.57
C LYS A 7 20.17 -22.74 -0.78
N GLN A 8 20.96 -23.67 -1.31
CA GLN A 8 20.66 -24.32 -2.60
C GLN A 8 19.33 -25.07 -2.55
N LYS A 9 19.09 -25.84 -1.46
CA LYS A 9 17.83 -26.57 -1.27
C LYS A 9 16.61 -25.65 -1.20
N ILE A 10 16.73 -24.49 -0.55
CA ILE A 10 15.64 -23.50 -0.49
C ILE A 10 15.35 -22.97 -1.89
N LEU A 11 16.37 -22.61 -2.67
CA LEU A 11 16.19 -22.12 -4.04
C LEU A 11 15.51 -23.15 -4.94
N GLU A 12 15.94 -24.42 -4.86
CA GLU A 12 15.34 -25.54 -5.60
C GLU A 12 13.89 -25.80 -5.17
N ALA A 13 13.60 -25.67 -3.86
CA ALA A 13 12.25 -25.82 -3.34
C ALA A 13 11.30 -24.71 -3.83
N VAL A 14 11.79 -23.46 -3.95
CA VAL A 14 11.00 -22.38 -4.57
C VAL A 14 10.70 -22.71 -6.03
N ASP A 15 11.70 -23.17 -6.80
CA ASP A 15 11.46 -23.52 -8.21
C ASP A 15 10.46 -24.67 -8.34
N ALA A 16 10.59 -25.71 -7.52
CA ALA A 16 9.67 -26.85 -7.52
C ALA A 16 8.24 -26.51 -7.09
N GLY A 17 8.09 -25.53 -6.19
CA GLY A 17 6.78 -25.07 -5.67
C GLY A 17 6.13 -23.95 -6.49
N PHE A 18 6.80 -23.41 -7.51
CA PHE A 18 6.35 -22.17 -8.16
C PHE A 18 5.01 -22.31 -8.90
N ASP A 19 4.75 -23.42 -9.55
CA ASP A 19 3.46 -23.66 -10.21
C ASP A 19 2.30 -23.70 -9.21
N ALA A 20 2.51 -24.28 -8.04
CA ALA A 20 1.52 -24.26 -6.95
C ALA A 20 1.33 -22.85 -6.40
N GLN A 21 2.40 -22.07 -6.26
CA GLN A 21 2.34 -20.65 -5.90
C GLN A 21 1.48 -19.88 -6.92
N LEU A 22 1.70 -20.07 -8.22
CA LEU A 22 0.93 -19.39 -9.27
C LEU A 22 -0.55 -19.78 -9.24
N ALA A 23 -0.87 -21.05 -8.99
CA ALA A 23 -2.25 -21.50 -8.86
C ALA A 23 -2.96 -20.80 -7.68
N THR A 24 -2.33 -20.79 -6.50
CA THR A 24 -2.86 -20.10 -5.31
C THR A 24 -2.96 -18.59 -5.54
N THR A 25 -1.96 -17.98 -6.18
CA THR A 25 -1.99 -16.55 -6.52
C THR A 25 -3.16 -16.23 -7.44
N ARG A 26 -3.38 -17.04 -8.48
CA ARG A 26 -4.50 -16.89 -9.40
C ARG A 26 -5.84 -16.95 -8.66
N ASP A 27 -6.01 -17.94 -7.78
CA ASP A 27 -7.25 -18.10 -7.02
C ASP A 27 -7.48 -16.92 -6.07
N PHE A 28 -6.41 -16.39 -5.46
CA PHE A 28 -6.46 -15.21 -4.59
C PHE A 28 -6.79 -13.92 -5.37
N VAL A 29 -6.18 -13.72 -6.56
CA VAL A 29 -6.48 -12.58 -7.46
C VAL A 29 -7.93 -12.64 -7.95
N ALA A 30 -8.49 -13.85 -8.16
CA ALA A 30 -9.87 -14.02 -8.61
C ALA A 30 -10.92 -13.55 -7.59
N ILE A 31 -10.56 -13.38 -6.33
CA ILE A 31 -11.49 -12.87 -5.30
C ILE A 31 -11.58 -11.33 -5.41
N PRO A 32 -12.76 -10.75 -5.70
CA PRO A 32 -12.96 -9.31 -5.69
C PRO A 32 -12.88 -8.77 -4.25
N SER A 33 -11.79 -8.11 -3.89
CA SER A 33 -11.54 -7.59 -2.55
C SER A 33 -11.39 -6.06 -2.55
N THR A 34 -12.27 -5.39 -3.28
CA THR A 34 -12.41 -3.95 -3.15
C THR A 34 -12.90 -3.59 -1.75
N ARG A 35 -12.64 -2.36 -1.33
CA ARG A 35 -12.99 -1.84 -0.01
C ARG A 35 -14.37 -2.30 0.48
N GLY A 36 -14.43 -2.94 1.65
CA GLY A 36 -15.64 -3.52 2.27
C GLY A 36 -16.03 -4.92 1.75
N ALA A 37 -15.26 -5.50 0.81
CA ALA A 37 -15.47 -6.84 0.25
C ALA A 37 -14.29 -7.80 0.48
N GLU A 38 -13.36 -7.49 1.39
CA GLU A 38 -12.13 -8.24 1.63
C GLU A 38 -12.33 -9.57 2.37
N GLY A 39 -13.50 -9.76 2.99
CA GLY A 39 -13.81 -10.93 3.80
C GLY A 39 -13.39 -12.27 3.19
N PRO A 40 -13.79 -12.62 1.95
CA PRO A 40 -13.40 -13.87 1.30
C PRO A 40 -11.88 -14.03 1.11
N CYS A 41 -11.14 -12.93 0.91
CA CYS A 41 -9.67 -12.96 0.88
C CYS A 41 -9.10 -13.31 2.25
N GLN A 42 -9.61 -12.73 3.31
CA GLN A 42 -9.19 -13.03 4.69
C GLN A 42 -9.54 -14.48 5.08
N ASP A 43 -10.70 -15.00 4.65
CA ASP A 43 -11.07 -16.40 4.84
C ASP A 43 -10.02 -17.31 4.18
N MET A 44 -9.69 -17.07 2.90
CA MET A 44 -8.71 -17.88 2.18
C MET A 44 -7.33 -17.85 2.86
N ILE A 45 -6.83 -16.69 3.25
CA ILE A 45 -5.54 -16.59 3.96
C ILE A 45 -5.60 -17.27 5.32
N GLY A 46 -6.69 -17.11 6.08
CA GLY A 46 -6.89 -17.79 7.36
C GLY A 46 -6.81 -19.30 7.22
N ASP A 47 -7.46 -19.86 6.20
CA ASP A 47 -7.44 -21.30 5.92
C ASP A 47 -6.06 -21.77 5.48
N LEU A 48 -5.39 -21.06 4.56
CA LEU A 48 -4.03 -21.37 4.13
C LEU A 48 -3.03 -21.37 5.30
N LEU A 49 -3.19 -20.48 6.28
CA LEU A 49 -2.34 -20.43 7.48
C LEU A 49 -2.66 -21.60 8.43
N ARG A 50 -3.94 -21.94 8.64
CA ARG A 50 -4.36 -23.09 9.48
C ARG A 50 -3.84 -24.40 8.91
N GLU A 51 -3.95 -24.62 7.60
CA GLU A 51 -3.44 -25.80 6.89
C GLU A 51 -1.94 -25.98 7.07
N ARG A 52 -1.19 -24.89 7.22
CA ARG A 52 0.25 -24.88 7.48
C ARG A 52 0.63 -25.02 8.95
N GLY A 53 -0.37 -25.07 9.84
CA GLY A 53 -0.17 -25.25 11.27
C GLY A 53 0.19 -23.98 12.03
N TYR A 54 -0.13 -22.78 11.48
CA TYR A 54 0.03 -21.52 12.20
C TYR A 54 -1.07 -21.33 13.23
N GLU A 55 -0.75 -20.67 14.32
CA GLU A 55 -1.73 -20.14 15.27
C GLU A 55 -2.38 -18.91 14.63
N VAL A 56 -3.67 -19.01 14.27
CA VAL A 56 -4.39 -17.97 13.53
C VAL A 56 -5.23 -17.14 14.48
N ASP A 57 -5.00 -15.84 14.48
CA ASP A 57 -5.81 -14.80 15.09
C ASP A 57 -6.54 -14.05 13.99
N ASP A 58 -7.86 -14.04 14.04
CA ASP A 58 -8.77 -13.46 13.05
C ASP A 58 -9.80 -12.62 13.81
N TRP A 59 -9.77 -11.29 13.60
CA TRP A 59 -10.61 -10.39 14.40
C TRP A 59 -11.20 -9.26 13.57
N HIS A 60 -12.37 -8.78 14.00
CA HIS A 60 -12.95 -7.54 13.51
C HIS A 60 -12.20 -6.34 14.08
N ILE A 61 -11.91 -5.37 13.20
CA ILE A 61 -11.22 -4.13 13.60
C ILE A 61 -12.23 -3.25 14.32
N ASP A 62 -11.93 -2.88 15.57
CA ASP A 62 -12.67 -1.84 16.27
C ASP A 62 -12.00 -0.48 16.02
N VAL A 63 -12.71 0.39 15.32
CA VAL A 63 -12.23 1.74 14.97
C VAL A 63 -12.01 2.60 16.21
N GLU A 64 -12.79 2.39 17.26
CA GLU A 64 -12.67 3.15 18.51
C GLU A 64 -11.32 2.91 19.21
N ASP A 65 -10.75 1.71 19.06
CA ASP A 65 -9.43 1.37 19.59
C ASP A 65 -8.27 2.05 18.82
N LEU A 66 -8.54 2.58 17.62
CA LEU A 66 -7.53 3.10 16.70
C LEU A 66 -7.56 4.61 16.51
N LYS A 67 -8.70 5.26 16.78
CA LYS A 67 -8.96 6.67 16.40
C LYS A 67 -7.97 7.68 16.97
N ASP A 68 -7.37 7.39 18.12
CA ASP A 68 -6.41 8.26 18.80
C ASP A 68 -4.94 7.89 18.50
N LEU A 69 -4.70 6.87 17.65
CA LEU A 69 -3.36 6.45 17.30
C LEU A 69 -2.79 7.30 16.16
N ARG A 70 -1.48 7.54 16.24
CA ARG A 70 -0.75 8.25 15.18
C ARG A 70 -0.90 7.52 13.84
N GLY A 71 -1.25 8.26 12.80
CA GLY A 71 -1.44 7.73 11.45
C GLY A 71 -2.84 7.20 11.18
N PHE A 72 -3.77 7.28 12.16
CA PHE A 72 -5.18 7.01 11.90
C PHE A 72 -5.76 8.07 10.96
N GLY A 73 -6.47 7.64 9.92
CA GLY A 73 -7.21 8.49 9.00
C GLY A 73 -8.72 8.32 9.16
N PRO A 74 -9.53 9.33 8.84
CA PRO A 74 -10.98 9.26 8.93
C PRO A 74 -11.56 8.13 8.06
N ILE A 75 -12.48 7.35 8.63
CA ILE A 75 -13.18 6.26 7.95
C ILE A 75 -14.60 6.74 7.62
N GLU A 76 -14.96 6.71 6.34
CA GLU A 76 -16.24 7.23 5.84
C GLU A 76 -17.24 6.11 5.46
N HIS A 77 -16.90 4.85 5.66
CA HIS A 77 -17.75 3.71 5.25
C HIS A 77 -18.02 2.75 6.39
N ASP A 78 -18.92 1.79 6.17
CA ASP A 78 -19.25 0.75 7.14
C ASP A 78 -18.04 -0.19 7.35
N PHE A 79 -17.50 -0.20 8.56
CA PHE A 79 -16.35 -0.99 8.99
C PHE A 79 -16.75 -2.26 9.77
N SER A 80 -18.04 -2.54 9.90
CA SER A 80 -18.55 -3.66 10.71
C SER A 80 -18.05 -5.03 10.26
N ARG A 81 -17.62 -5.19 9.00
CA ARG A 81 -17.06 -6.41 8.43
C ARG A 81 -15.56 -6.39 8.22
N ALA A 82 -14.90 -5.27 8.57
CA ALA A 82 -13.46 -5.12 8.41
C ALA A 82 -12.72 -6.09 9.34
N ARG A 83 -11.90 -6.97 8.77
CA ARG A 83 -11.14 -7.99 9.50
C ARG A 83 -9.67 -7.97 9.12
N THR A 84 -8.84 -8.32 10.09
CA THR A 84 -7.41 -8.60 9.90
C THR A 84 -7.11 -10.03 10.35
N VAL A 85 -6.23 -10.72 9.63
CA VAL A 85 -5.83 -12.08 9.92
C VAL A 85 -4.32 -12.13 10.14
N VAL A 86 -3.91 -12.75 11.25
CA VAL A 86 -2.49 -12.97 11.56
C VAL A 86 -2.24 -14.45 11.87
N GLY A 87 -1.34 -15.07 11.13
CA GLY A 87 -0.80 -16.39 11.45
C GLY A 87 0.52 -16.28 12.19
N THR A 88 0.63 -16.91 13.36
CA THR A 88 1.86 -16.92 14.13
C THR A 88 2.52 -18.29 14.04
N TYR A 89 3.75 -18.33 13.49
CA TYR A 89 4.66 -19.44 13.63
C TYR A 89 5.47 -19.31 14.91
N ARG A 90 5.47 -20.38 15.75
CA ARG A 90 6.29 -20.44 16.98
C ARG A 90 7.37 -21.52 16.81
N PRO A 91 8.66 -21.15 16.85
CA PRO A 91 9.74 -22.14 16.81
C PRO A 91 9.79 -22.94 18.11
N GLN A 92 10.36 -24.14 18.03
CA GLN A 92 10.65 -24.92 19.23
C GLN A 92 11.82 -24.30 20.03
N ASN A 93 12.83 -23.80 19.32
CA ASN A 93 13.98 -23.09 19.89
C ASN A 93 13.96 -21.66 19.34
N ASN A 94 13.73 -20.68 20.20
CA ASN A 94 13.72 -19.28 19.79
C ASN A 94 15.14 -18.70 19.83
N ALA A 95 15.93 -18.97 18.79
CA ALA A 95 17.36 -18.60 18.69
C ALA A 95 17.65 -17.49 17.68
N GLY A 96 16.73 -17.22 16.75
CA GLY A 96 16.86 -16.20 15.71
C GLY A 96 16.13 -14.90 16.05
N LYS A 97 16.15 -13.96 15.11
CA LYS A 97 15.41 -12.69 15.19
C LYS A 97 14.01 -12.85 14.60
N SER A 98 13.03 -12.34 15.30
CA SER A 98 11.63 -12.41 14.90
C SER A 98 11.34 -11.56 13.66
N LEU A 99 10.30 -11.93 12.90
CA LEU A 99 9.94 -11.28 11.65
C LEU A 99 8.42 -11.11 11.52
N ILE A 100 7.99 -9.97 11.03
CA ILE A 100 6.67 -9.77 10.46
C ILE A 100 6.80 -9.85 8.94
N LEU A 101 6.00 -10.72 8.32
CA LEU A 101 5.73 -10.73 6.89
C LEU A 101 4.33 -10.16 6.70
N GLN A 102 4.20 -9.00 6.08
CA GLN A 102 2.91 -8.35 5.92
C GLN A 102 2.57 -8.17 4.46
N GLY A 103 1.31 -8.36 4.10
CA GLY A 103 0.75 -7.98 2.83
C GLY A 103 -0.72 -7.62 2.97
N HIS A 104 -1.20 -6.74 2.09
CA HIS A 104 -2.60 -6.39 2.04
C HIS A 104 -3.36 -7.25 1.04
N CYS A 105 -4.67 -7.39 1.25
CA CYS A 105 -5.55 -8.14 0.37
C CYS A 105 -6.60 -7.25 -0.33
N ASP A 106 -6.79 -6.04 0.15
CA ASP A 106 -7.65 -5.06 -0.50
C ASP A 106 -7.06 -4.60 -1.85
N VAL A 107 -7.93 -4.18 -2.74
CA VAL A 107 -7.56 -3.67 -4.06
C VAL A 107 -8.40 -2.45 -4.41
N VAL A 108 -7.84 -1.54 -5.19
CA VAL A 108 -8.56 -0.35 -5.67
C VAL A 108 -9.70 -0.73 -6.63
N PRO A 109 -10.70 0.16 -6.80
CA PRO A 109 -11.77 -0.03 -7.77
C PRO A 109 -11.26 -0.32 -9.18
N VAL A 110 -11.98 -1.16 -9.91
CA VAL A 110 -11.55 -1.62 -11.25
C VAL A 110 -11.84 -0.61 -12.37
N GLY A 111 -12.66 0.42 -12.10
CA GLY A 111 -13.09 1.36 -13.12
C GLY A 111 -14.03 0.74 -14.17
N PRO A 112 -14.17 1.39 -15.34
CA PRO A 112 -15.02 0.88 -16.43
C PRO A 112 -14.51 -0.46 -16.99
N LEU A 113 -15.39 -1.47 -17.02
CA LEU A 113 -15.02 -2.83 -17.43
C LEU A 113 -14.68 -2.94 -18.93
N ASP A 114 -15.20 -2.06 -19.75
CA ASP A 114 -14.92 -2.00 -21.20
C ASP A 114 -13.51 -1.48 -21.54
N MET A 115 -12.76 -1.02 -20.53
CA MET A 115 -11.36 -0.65 -20.67
C MET A 115 -10.38 -1.79 -20.32
N TRP A 116 -10.89 -2.95 -19.89
CA TRP A 116 -10.08 -4.12 -19.61
C TRP A 116 -10.09 -5.10 -20.78
N GLU A 117 -8.92 -5.65 -21.15
CA GLU A 117 -8.81 -6.72 -22.15
C GLU A 117 -9.40 -8.05 -21.64
N ASN A 118 -9.22 -8.31 -20.33
CA ASN A 118 -9.80 -9.46 -19.65
C ASN A 118 -10.50 -8.96 -18.37
N PRO A 119 -11.58 -9.62 -17.92
CA PRO A 119 -12.24 -9.22 -16.68
C PRO A 119 -11.24 -9.15 -15.51
N PRO A 120 -11.22 -8.08 -14.71
CA PRO A 120 -10.17 -7.80 -13.72
C PRO A 120 -9.98 -8.90 -12.67
N PHE A 121 -11.03 -9.65 -12.33
CA PHE A 121 -11.01 -10.77 -11.40
C PHE A 121 -11.08 -12.14 -12.07
N SER A 122 -10.71 -12.22 -13.36
CA SER A 122 -10.51 -13.47 -14.10
C SER A 122 -9.04 -13.53 -14.56
N PRO A 123 -8.12 -13.82 -13.64
CA PRO A 123 -6.69 -13.66 -13.91
C PRO A 123 -6.21 -14.60 -15.03
N VAL A 124 -5.43 -14.04 -15.96
CA VAL A 124 -4.89 -14.73 -17.12
C VAL A 124 -3.37 -14.72 -17.08
N ILE A 125 -2.76 -15.89 -17.31
CA ILE A 125 -1.32 -15.99 -17.49
C ILE A 125 -1.02 -16.00 -18.99
N LYS A 126 -0.24 -15.03 -19.45
CA LYS A 126 0.16 -14.88 -20.85
C LYS A 126 1.56 -14.24 -20.92
N ASP A 127 2.42 -14.74 -21.79
CA ASP A 127 3.74 -14.17 -22.07
C ASP A 127 4.60 -13.92 -20.82
N GLY A 128 4.58 -14.87 -19.86
CA GLY A 128 5.34 -14.76 -18.60
C GLY A 128 4.78 -13.74 -17.60
N ARG A 129 3.52 -13.32 -17.75
CA ARG A 129 2.82 -12.33 -16.90
C ARG A 129 1.50 -12.88 -16.41
N MET A 130 1.11 -12.52 -15.19
CA MET A 130 -0.25 -12.76 -14.69
C MET A 130 -0.99 -11.42 -14.65
N TYR A 131 -2.08 -11.35 -15.43
CA TYR A 131 -2.94 -10.18 -15.53
C TYR A 131 -4.15 -10.30 -14.60
N GLY A 132 -4.51 -9.22 -13.94
CA GLY A 132 -5.69 -9.10 -13.08
C GLY A 132 -5.53 -7.99 -12.04
N ARG A 133 -6.62 -7.46 -11.50
CA ARG A 133 -6.59 -6.47 -10.42
C ARG A 133 -6.02 -7.11 -9.15
N GLY A 134 -4.98 -6.49 -8.57
CA GLY A 134 -4.24 -7.01 -7.42
C GLY A 134 -3.20 -8.07 -7.79
N ALA A 135 -3.04 -8.41 -9.06
CA ALA A 135 -1.99 -9.36 -9.48
C ALA A 135 -0.60 -8.81 -9.18
N CYS A 136 -0.40 -7.50 -9.36
CA CYS A 136 0.83 -6.81 -9.00
C CYS A 136 0.74 -6.25 -7.58
N ASP A 137 -0.30 -5.52 -7.29
CA ASP A 137 -0.49 -4.75 -6.07
C ASP A 137 -1.60 -5.36 -5.18
N MET A 138 -1.25 -6.13 -4.11
CA MET A 138 0.03 -6.82 -3.90
C MET A 138 -0.20 -8.32 -3.62
N LYS A 139 -1.33 -8.88 -4.11
CA LYS A 139 -1.75 -10.26 -3.81
C LYS A 139 -0.67 -11.31 -4.18
N SER A 140 0.07 -11.10 -5.28
CA SER A 140 1.16 -11.99 -5.66
C SER A 140 2.33 -11.94 -4.68
N GLY A 141 2.65 -10.75 -4.15
CA GLY A 141 3.66 -10.57 -3.10
C GLY A 141 3.26 -11.26 -1.81
N THR A 142 1.99 -11.11 -1.40
CA THR A 142 1.42 -11.77 -0.22
C THR A 142 1.53 -13.30 -0.32
N ILE A 143 1.08 -13.90 -1.41
CA ILE A 143 1.20 -15.34 -1.62
C ILE A 143 2.66 -15.77 -1.79
N GLY A 144 3.50 -14.96 -2.45
CA GLY A 144 4.94 -15.21 -2.57
C GLY A 144 5.64 -15.31 -1.22
N ALA A 145 5.30 -14.45 -0.25
CA ALA A 145 5.84 -14.53 1.11
C ALA A 145 5.40 -15.82 1.85
N LEU A 146 4.16 -16.27 1.64
CA LEU A 146 3.67 -17.53 2.21
C LEU A 146 4.41 -18.73 1.62
N TYR A 147 4.60 -18.76 0.30
CA TYR A 147 5.34 -19.83 -0.38
C TYR A 147 6.85 -19.79 -0.13
N ALA A 148 7.40 -18.65 0.26
CA ALA A 148 8.77 -18.56 0.75
C ALA A 148 8.96 -19.35 2.06
N LEU A 149 7.98 -19.34 2.95
CA LEU A 149 7.96 -20.18 4.16
C LEU A 149 7.77 -21.67 3.83
N ASP A 150 6.90 -21.98 2.87
CA ASP A 150 6.69 -23.35 2.39
C ASP A 150 7.98 -23.94 1.79
N ALA A 151 8.74 -23.15 1.03
CA ALA A 151 10.00 -23.57 0.44
C ALA A 151 11.06 -23.92 1.51
N ILE A 152 11.13 -23.17 2.61
CA ILE A 152 12.01 -23.49 3.74
C ILE A 152 11.63 -24.86 4.32
N LYS A 153 10.33 -25.09 4.54
CA LYS A 153 9.83 -26.39 5.03
C LYS A 153 10.10 -27.53 4.05
N ALA A 154 9.88 -27.31 2.75
CA ALA A 154 10.14 -28.29 1.71
C ALA A 154 11.64 -28.64 1.57
N ALA A 155 12.53 -27.69 1.91
CA ALA A 155 13.98 -27.93 2.00
C ALA A 155 14.38 -28.77 3.23
N GLY A 156 13.43 -29.24 4.06
CA GLY A 156 13.69 -29.99 5.30
C GLY A 156 14.19 -29.10 6.44
N LEU A 157 13.84 -27.80 6.38
CA LEU A 157 14.28 -26.79 7.33
C LEU A 157 13.06 -26.15 8.02
N ARG A 158 13.30 -25.53 9.18
CA ARG A 158 12.32 -24.69 9.85
C ARG A 158 12.98 -23.44 10.44
N PRO A 159 12.27 -22.28 10.47
CA PRO A 159 12.80 -21.09 11.12
C PRO A 159 13.03 -21.28 12.62
N THR A 160 14.09 -20.66 13.16
CA THR A 160 14.39 -20.68 14.61
C THR A 160 13.92 -19.42 15.35
N ALA A 161 13.08 -18.61 14.70
CA ALA A 161 12.49 -17.43 15.32
C ALA A 161 10.98 -17.36 15.06
N ARG A 162 10.29 -16.60 15.89
CA ARG A 162 8.85 -16.34 15.72
C ARG A 162 8.62 -15.52 14.45
N ILE A 163 7.63 -15.93 13.67
CA ILE A 163 7.20 -15.21 12.48
C ILE A 163 5.71 -14.92 12.59
N HIS A 164 5.33 -13.68 12.33
CA HIS A 164 3.95 -13.25 12.15
C HIS A 164 3.69 -13.01 10.67
N PHE A 165 2.82 -13.81 10.07
CA PHE A 165 2.29 -13.55 8.74
C PHE A 165 1.00 -12.76 8.89
N GLN A 166 0.96 -11.53 8.36
CA GLN A 166 -0.15 -10.61 8.51
C GLN A 166 -0.81 -10.36 7.17
N SER A 167 -2.11 -10.67 7.07
CA SER A 167 -2.96 -10.24 5.97
C SER A 167 -3.83 -9.10 6.46
N VAL A 168 -3.58 -7.92 5.91
CA VAL A 168 -4.26 -6.69 6.31
C VAL A 168 -5.20 -6.19 5.24
N ILE A 169 -6.04 -5.22 5.58
CA ILE A 169 -6.95 -4.50 4.71
C ILE A 169 -6.74 -3.01 4.81
N GLU A 170 -7.36 -2.25 3.91
CA GLU A 170 -7.34 -0.78 3.93
C GLU A 170 -5.95 -0.17 3.67
N GLU A 171 -4.99 -0.92 3.17
CA GLU A 171 -3.69 -0.36 2.78
C GLU A 171 -3.88 0.75 1.75
N GLU A 172 -4.78 0.55 0.80
CA GLU A 172 -5.08 1.43 -0.34
C GLU A 172 -5.85 2.71 0.04
N SER A 173 -6.15 2.92 1.34
CA SER A 173 -7.05 4.02 1.72
C SER A 173 -6.80 4.66 3.07
N THR A 174 -6.52 3.88 4.11
CA THR A 174 -6.30 4.39 5.47
C THR A 174 -5.10 3.74 6.16
N GLY A 175 -4.79 2.49 5.85
CA GLY A 175 -3.79 1.65 6.50
C GLY A 175 -4.19 1.14 7.88
N VAL A 176 -5.46 1.25 8.26
CA VAL A 176 -5.92 0.85 9.61
C VAL A 176 -5.78 -0.65 9.86
N GLY A 177 -5.71 -1.48 8.81
CA GLY A 177 -5.43 -2.91 8.96
C GLY A 177 -4.07 -3.16 9.60
N ALA A 178 -3.00 -2.57 9.07
CA ALA A 178 -1.67 -2.65 9.66
C ALA A 178 -1.62 -2.01 11.06
N LEU A 179 -2.26 -0.85 11.23
CA LEU A 179 -2.34 -0.18 12.52
C LEU A 179 -3.03 -1.06 13.58
N SER A 180 -4.08 -1.80 13.19
CA SER A 180 -4.81 -2.71 14.09
C SER A 180 -3.94 -3.88 14.56
N THR A 181 -3.05 -4.43 13.70
CA THR A 181 -2.12 -5.49 14.11
C THR A 181 -1.14 -4.99 15.16
N LEU A 182 -0.65 -3.78 14.99
CA LEU A 182 0.26 -3.15 15.94
C LEU A 182 -0.44 -2.80 17.25
N GLN A 183 -1.66 -2.27 17.21
CA GLN A 183 -2.48 -2.01 18.40
C GLN A 183 -2.75 -3.32 19.17
N ARG A 184 -3.04 -4.42 18.48
CA ARG A 184 -3.27 -5.75 19.07
C ARG A 184 -2.00 -6.37 19.70
N GLY A 185 -0.83 -5.75 19.49
CA GLY A 185 0.42 -6.12 20.16
C GLY A 185 1.39 -6.96 19.33
N TYR A 186 1.15 -7.14 18.05
CA TYR A 186 2.09 -7.84 17.17
C TYR A 186 3.37 -7.03 16.98
N ARG A 187 4.51 -7.61 17.35
CA ARG A 187 5.84 -6.99 17.28
C ARG A 187 6.87 -8.02 16.82
N ALA A 188 7.89 -7.52 16.10
CA ALA A 188 9.06 -8.31 15.72
C ALA A 188 10.31 -7.42 15.62
N ASP A 189 11.48 -8.04 15.46
CA ASP A 189 12.76 -7.35 15.30
C ASP A 189 12.90 -6.68 13.90
N ALA A 190 12.12 -7.12 12.92
CA ALA A 190 11.97 -6.49 11.61
C ALA A 190 10.61 -6.81 10.98
N CYS A 191 10.22 -6.01 9.98
CA CYS A 191 9.09 -6.26 9.10
C CYS A 191 9.57 -6.34 7.65
N PHE A 192 8.93 -7.17 6.84
CA PHE A 192 9.15 -7.26 5.40
C PHE A 192 7.82 -7.24 4.67
N ILE A 193 7.68 -6.32 3.71
CA ILE A 193 6.47 -6.11 2.93
C ILE A 193 6.82 -6.27 1.45
N PRO A 194 6.31 -7.30 0.77
CA PRO A 194 6.62 -7.61 -0.63
C PRO A 194 5.77 -6.83 -1.64
N GLU A 195 5.68 -5.49 -1.46
CA GLU A 195 5.04 -4.59 -2.41
C GLU A 195 5.75 -4.57 -3.77
N PRO A 196 5.04 -4.26 -4.87
CA PRO A 196 5.62 -4.24 -6.21
C PRO A 196 6.57 -3.04 -6.40
N THR A 197 7.82 -3.22 -6.04
CA THR A 197 8.83 -2.16 -6.07
C THR A 197 9.75 -2.18 -7.29
N ASN A 198 9.45 -3.05 -8.27
CA ASN A 198 10.31 -3.28 -9.44
C ASN A 198 11.75 -3.70 -9.07
N GLY A 199 11.89 -4.56 -8.05
CA GLY A 199 13.18 -5.08 -7.60
C GLY A 199 14.09 -4.05 -6.95
N LYS A 200 13.53 -2.98 -6.36
CA LYS A 200 14.26 -1.93 -5.64
C LYS A 200 13.78 -1.84 -4.19
N MET A 201 14.68 -1.64 -3.26
CA MET A 201 14.34 -1.35 -1.86
C MET A 201 13.78 0.07 -1.75
N ILE A 202 12.63 0.23 -1.09
CA ILE A 202 12.11 1.56 -0.76
C ILE A 202 12.95 2.13 0.38
N ARG A 203 13.73 3.18 0.08
CA ARG A 203 14.54 3.88 1.07
C ARG A 203 13.77 4.95 1.80
N SER A 204 12.89 5.63 1.07
CA SER A 204 12.06 6.70 1.56
C SER A 204 10.76 6.73 0.77
N GLN A 205 9.65 7.02 1.42
CA GLN A 205 8.33 7.13 0.80
C GLN A 205 7.61 8.39 1.26
N VAL A 206 6.79 8.97 0.38
CA VAL A 206 5.95 10.11 0.74
C VAL A 206 4.85 9.69 1.70
N GLY A 207 4.36 10.64 2.48
CA GLY A 207 3.05 10.57 3.10
C GLY A 207 1.96 11.02 2.13
N VAL A 208 0.72 10.81 2.51
CA VAL A 208 -0.44 11.16 1.68
C VAL A 208 -1.55 11.74 2.54
N ILE A 209 -2.14 12.82 2.05
CA ILE A 209 -3.33 13.45 2.63
C ILE A 209 -4.46 13.34 1.61
N TRP A 210 -5.60 12.80 2.06
CA TRP A 210 -6.85 12.83 1.31
C TRP A 210 -7.79 13.86 1.90
N PHE A 211 -8.48 14.59 1.02
CA PHE A 211 -9.46 15.56 1.43
C PHE A 211 -10.53 15.75 0.35
N ARG A 212 -11.71 16.16 0.80
CA ARG A 212 -12.84 16.51 -0.05
C ARG A 212 -13.08 18.01 -0.03
N LEU A 213 -13.16 18.62 -1.22
CA LEU A 213 -13.66 19.96 -1.40
C LEU A 213 -15.17 19.90 -1.59
N LYS A 214 -15.94 20.52 -0.70
CA LYS A 214 -17.38 20.68 -0.84
C LYS A 214 -17.70 22.10 -1.29
N VAL A 215 -18.06 22.21 -2.56
CA VAL A 215 -18.38 23.50 -3.19
C VAL A 215 -19.88 23.62 -3.34
N ARG A 216 -20.44 24.74 -2.89
CA ARG A 216 -21.87 25.04 -3.03
C ARG A 216 -22.02 26.22 -3.94
N GLY A 217 -22.94 26.12 -4.91
CA GLY A 217 -23.28 27.13 -5.89
C GLY A 217 -24.64 27.82 -5.62
N PHE A 218 -25.09 28.57 -6.59
CA PHE A 218 -26.41 29.16 -6.58
C PHE A 218 -27.18 28.72 -7.83
N PRO A 219 -28.13 27.78 -7.71
CA PRO A 219 -28.84 27.24 -8.85
C PRO A 219 -29.87 28.21 -9.40
N VAL A 220 -29.94 28.32 -10.70
CA VAL A 220 -30.95 29.00 -11.48
C VAL A 220 -31.18 28.24 -12.79
N HIS A 221 -32.29 28.56 -13.48
CA HIS A 221 -32.47 28.03 -14.83
C HIS A 221 -31.37 28.55 -15.76
N VAL A 222 -30.88 27.70 -16.69
CA VAL A 222 -29.72 28.02 -17.53
C VAL A 222 -29.92 29.33 -18.36
N PHE A 223 -31.14 29.71 -18.69
CA PHE A 223 -31.37 30.96 -19.42
C PHE A 223 -31.03 32.22 -18.60
N GLU A 224 -30.97 32.10 -17.27
CA GLU A 224 -30.53 33.14 -16.34
C GLU A 224 -29.17 32.85 -15.71
N ALA A 225 -28.34 32.03 -16.35
CA ALA A 225 -27.06 31.53 -15.80
C ALA A 225 -26.16 32.65 -15.25
N GLY A 226 -26.23 33.86 -15.79
CA GLY A 226 -25.50 35.05 -15.30
C GLY A 226 -25.87 35.51 -13.89
N SER A 227 -27.07 35.16 -13.40
CA SER A 227 -27.53 35.44 -12.02
C SER A 227 -27.20 34.33 -11.05
N GLY A 228 -26.82 33.15 -11.53
CA GLY A 228 -26.43 32.00 -10.73
C GLY A 228 -24.92 31.90 -10.45
N ALA A 229 -24.55 30.86 -9.70
CA ALA A 229 -23.14 30.50 -9.45
C ALA A 229 -22.94 29.01 -9.66
N ASN A 230 -22.15 28.66 -10.67
CA ASN A 230 -21.88 27.28 -11.08
C ASN A 230 -20.86 26.64 -10.16
N ALA A 231 -21.28 25.68 -9.33
CA ALA A 231 -20.42 24.98 -8.37
C ALA A 231 -19.30 24.17 -9.05
N ILE A 232 -19.55 23.59 -10.22
CA ILE A 232 -18.53 22.83 -10.98
C ILE A 232 -17.41 23.76 -11.44
N MET A 233 -17.74 24.93 -12.01
CA MET A 233 -16.75 25.92 -12.45
C MET A 233 -15.98 26.52 -11.27
N ALA A 234 -16.65 26.71 -10.13
CA ALA A 234 -16.01 27.15 -8.89
C ALA A 234 -15.04 26.08 -8.32
N ALA A 235 -15.39 24.80 -8.44
CA ALA A 235 -14.47 23.71 -8.07
C ALA A 235 -13.22 23.68 -8.94
N TYR A 236 -13.32 23.88 -10.25
CA TYR A 236 -12.16 24.01 -11.15
C TYR A 236 -11.22 25.15 -10.76
N HIS A 237 -11.75 26.28 -10.31
CA HIS A 237 -10.94 27.40 -9.82
C HIS A 237 -10.11 26.99 -8.59
N LEU A 238 -10.68 26.23 -7.65
CA LEU A 238 -9.97 25.69 -6.48
C LEU A 238 -8.92 24.64 -6.86
N ILE A 239 -9.27 23.71 -7.76
CA ILE A 239 -8.34 22.70 -8.28
C ILE A 239 -7.10 23.39 -8.89
N HIS A 240 -7.30 24.41 -9.72
CA HIS A 240 -6.19 25.17 -10.33
C HIS A 240 -5.30 25.84 -9.29
N SER A 241 -5.88 26.32 -8.19
CA SER A 241 -5.11 26.93 -7.09
C SER A 241 -4.29 25.88 -6.33
N LEU A 242 -4.84 24.69 -6.12
CA LEU A 242 -4.12 23.56 -5.51
C LEU A 242 -3.00 23.02 -6.41
N GLN A 243 -3.14 23.07 -7.72
CA GLN A 243 -2.02 22.77 -8.66
C GLN A 243 -0.85 23.75 -8.53
N LYS A 244 -1.13 25.03 -8.18
CA LYS A 244 -0.06 25.98 -7.88
C LYS A 244 0.63 25.65 -6.55
N LEU A 245 -0.12 25.26 -5.53
CA LEU A 245 0.43 24.79 -4.26
C LEU A 245 1.30 23.55 -4.46
N GLU A 246 0.86 22.60 -5.29
CA GLU A 246 1.67 21.44 -5.70
C GLU A 246 3.00 21.86 -6.33
N ALA A 247 3.00 22.82 -7.25
CA ALA A 247 4.21 23.34 -7.88
C ALA A 247 5.17 23.96 -6.83
N GLU A 248 4.65 24.78 -5.92
CA GLU A 248 5.42 25.37 -4.82
C GLU A 248 6.02 24.30 -3.90
N TRP A 249 5.25 23.25 -3.59
CA TRP A 249 5.74 22.14 -2.78
C TRP A 249 6.81 21.32 -3.51
N ASN A 250 6.68 21.13 -4.82
CA ASN A 250 7.71 20.47 -5.63
C ASN A 250 9.01 21.30 -5.70
N GLU A 251 8.95 22.64 -5.74
CA GLU A 251 10.12 23.50 -5.62
C GLU A 251 10.83 23.32 -4.26
N ARG A 252 10.06 23.23 -3.18
CA ARG A 252 10.60 22.94 -1.83
C ARG A 252 11.24 21.55 -1.77
N ALA A 253 10.64 20.55 -2.44
CA ALA A 253 11.11 19.17 -2.49
C ALA A 253 12.47 19.00 -3.16
N GLN A 254 12.89 19.90 -4.05
CA GLN A 254 14.23 19.86 -4.70
C GLN A 254 15.40 19.88 -3.72
N ARG A 255 15.18 20.31 -2.47
CA ARG A 255 16.20 20.35 -1.41
C ARG A 255 16.25 19.07 -0.57
N ASP A 256 15.31 18.14 -0.79
CA ASP A 256 15.26 16.88 -0.07
C ASP A 256 16.34 15.93 -0.58
N HIS A 257 17.00 15.22 0.32
CA HIS A 257 18.14 14.36 -0.05
C HIS A 257 17.71 13.06 -0.75
N HIS A 258 16.47 12.59 -0.55
CA HIS A 258 15.92 11.42 -1.25
C HIS A 258 15.14 11.82 -2.49
N PHE A 259 14.37 12.91 -2.40
CA PHE A 259 13.39 13.28 -3.42
C PHE A 259 13.88 14.39 -4.35
N GLY A 260 14.98 15.09 -4.01
CA GLY A 260 15.47 16.22 -4.81
C GLY A 260 15.87 15.88 -6.26
N ALA A 261 16.19 14.62 -6.54
CA ALA A 261 16.45 14.12 -7.88
C ALA A 261 15.23 13.54 -8.60
N VAL A 262 14.07 13.46 -7.91
CA VAL A 262 12.82 13.00 -8.49
C VAL A 262 12.13 14.19 -9.16
N GLU A 263 11.77 14.06 -10.42
CA GLU A 263 11.25 15.16 -11.24
C GLU A 263 9.96 15.78 -10.65
N HIS A 264 9.08 14.94 -10.09
CA HIS A 264 7.78 15.36 -9.55
C HIS A 264 7.39 14.52 -8.32
N PRO A 265 8.05 14.72 -7.17
CA PRO A 265 7.83 13.86 -6.01
C PRO A 265 6.49 14.07 -5.33
N ILE A 266 5.94 15.28 -5.39
CA ILE A 266 4.65 15.63 -4.80
C ILE A 266 3.60 15.69 -5.90
N ASN A 267 2.60 14.81 -5.80
CA ASN A 267 1.52 14.71 -6.77
C ASN A 267 0.20 15.12 -6.10
N PHE A 268 -0.44 16.16 -6.63
CA PHE A 268 -1.82 16.50 -6.35
C PHE A 268 -2.72 15.85 -7.39
N ASN A 269 -3.75 15.14 -6.94
CA ASN A 269 -4.70 14.48 -7.82
C ASN A 269 -6.16 14.73 -7.37
N PRO A 270 -6.99 15.45 -8.17
CA PRO A 270 -8.43 15.41 -8.01
C PRO A 270 -8.96 14.10 -8.61
N GLY A 271 -9.05 13.06 -7.79
CA GLY A 271 -9.32 11.68 -8.23
C GLY A 271 -10.78 11.40 -8.54
N ILE A 272 -11.71 12.08 -7.85
CA ILE A 272 -13.15 11.91 -8.05
C ILE A 272 -13.80 13.28 -8.08
N ILE A 273 -14.69 13.51 -9.04
CA ILE A 273 -15.55 14.70 -9.09
C ILE A 273 -17.01 14.30 -9.28
N LYS A 274 -17.89 14.85 -8.46
CA LYS A 274 -19.34 14.66 -8.57
C LYS A 274 -20.01 16.02 -8.43
N GLY A 275 -20.98 16.35 -9.26
CA GLY A 275 -21.65 17.64 -9.16
C GLY A 275 -22.76 17.85 -10.16
N GLY A 276 -23.68 18.75 -9.81
CA GLY A 276 -24.86 19.07 -10.60
C GLY A 276 -25.92 17.98 -10.59
N ASP A 277 -27.13 18.35 -10.98
CA ASP A 277 -28.29 17.46 -10.96
C ASP A 277 -29.03 17.42 -12.31
N TRP A 278 -28.94 18.51 -13.09
CA TRP A 278 -29.71 18.65 -14.34
C TRP A 278 -28.99 19.53 -15.36
N ALA A 279 -28.91 19.09 -16.61
CA ALA A 279 -28.18 19.81 -17.67
C ALA A 279 -28.68 21.23 -17.96
N SER A 280 -29.96 21.53 -17.70
CA SER A 280 -30.56 22.87 -17.90
C SER A 280 -30.66 23.71 -16.63
N SER A 281 -29.96 23.35 -15.58
CA SER A 281 -29.83 24.11 -14.35
C SER A 281 -28.36 24.43 -14.07
N VAL A 282 -28.10 25.63 -13.53
CA VAL A 282 -26.78 25.98 -13.01
C VAL A 282 -26.47 25.05 -11.81
N PRO A 283 -25.36 24.31 -11.80
CA PRO A 283 -25.07 23.37 -10.73
C PRO A 283 -25.02 23.97 -9.34
N ALA A 284 -25.82 23.38 -8.43
CA ALA A 284 -25.91 23.82 -7.03
C ALA A 284 -24.78 23.33 -6.15
N TRP A 285 -24.10 22.25 -6.55
CA TRP A 285 -23.04 21.60 -5.75
C TRP A 285 -22.02 20.93 -6.64
N CYS A 286 -20.81 20.80 -6.09
CA CYS A 286 -19.73 19.98 -6.62
C CYS A 286 -18.85 19.53 -5.46
N ASP A 287 -18.65 18.21 -5.34
CA ASP A 287 -17.73 17.60 -4.39
C ASP A 287 -16.55 17.00 -5.16
N VAL A 288 -15.33 17.28 -4.70
CA VAL A 288 -14.09 16.80 -5.34
C VAL A 288 -13.24 16.08 -4.30
N ASP A 289 -13.03 14.78 -4.47
CA ASP A 289 -12.09 14.03 -3.66
C ASP A 289 -10.68 14.18 -4.21
N CYS A 290 -9.78 14.65 -3.36
CA CYS A 290 -8.42 15.02 -3.71
C CYS A 290 -7.41 14.20 -2.90
N ARG A 291 -6.25 13.99 -3.51
CA ARG A 291 -5.06 13.40 -2.89
C ARG A 291 -3.88 14.32 -3.11
N ILE A 292 -3.05 14.55 -2.08
CA ILE A 292 -1.77 15.23 -2.22
C ILE A 292 -0.70 14.51 -1.40
N ALA A 293 0.54 14.42 -1.93
CA ALA A 293 1.67 13.85 -1.22
C ALA A 293 2.35 14.86 -0.29
N VAL A 294 3.01 14.37 0.76
CA VAL A 294 3.87 15.15 1.66
C VAL A 294 5.19 14.41 1.86
N LEU A 295 6.31 15.13 1.95
CA LEU A 295 7.62 14.52 2.14
C LEU A 295 7.82 14.01 3.58
N PRO A 296 8.72 13.04 3.79
CA PRO A 296 9.16 12.65 5.12
C PRO A 296 9.65 13.86 5.93
N GLY A 297 9.24 13.90 7.20
CA GLY A 297 9.58 15.01 8.09
C GLY A 297 8.68 16.25 7.94
N TRP A 298 7.79 16.32 6.95
CA TRP A 298 6.76 17.34 6.91
C TRP A 298 5.59 16.96 7.82
N SER A 299 5.13 17.92 8.61
CA SER A 299 3.97 17.74 9.48
C SER A 299 2.68 17.68 8.66
N VAL A 300 1.85 16.65 8.90
CA VAL A 300 0.50 16.57 8.31
C VAL A 300 -0.34 17.77 8.71
N ALA A 301 -0.24 18.25 9.95
CA ALA A 301 -1.00 19.41 10.43
C ALA A 301 -0.59 20.72 9.71
N ASP A 302 0.71 20.92 9.45
CA ASP A 302 1.19 22.07 8.69
C ASP A 302 0.72 21.99 7.24
N ALA A 303 0.82 20.83 6.62
CA ALA A 303 0.32 20.60 5.26
C ALA A 303 -1.18 20.84 5.15
N GLN A 304 -1.97 20.36 6.11
CA GLN A 304 -3.41 20.65 6.19
C GLN A 304 -3.67 22.16 6.28
N SER A 305 -2.87 22.88 7.08
CA SER A 305 -2.99 24.33 7.23
C SER A 305 -2.68 25.07 5.93
N GLU A 306 -1.64 24.66 5.20
CA GLU A 306 -1.29 25.19 3.88
C GLU A 306 -2.40 24.94 2.84
N ILE A 307 -2.99 23.73 2.82
CA ILE A 307 -4.14 23.40 1.95
C ILE A 307 -5.33 24.32 2.25
N ILE A 308 -5.70 24.47 3.53
CA ILE A 308 -6.80 25.34 3.94
C ILE A 308 -6.51 26.80 3.56
N ALA A 309 -5.26 27.26 3.76
CA ALA A 309 -4.87 28.63 3.40
C ALA A 309 -4.97 28.86 1.88
N CYS A 310 -4.51 27.91 1.07
CA CYS A 310 -4.62 27.95 -0.39
C CYS A 310 -6.07 28.02 -0.85
N VAL A 311 -6.93 27.12 -0.36
CA VAL A 311 -8.36 27.08 -0.69
C VAL A 311 -9.06 28.36 -0.26
N SER A 312 -8.74 28.88 0.94
CA SER A 312 -9.31 30.13 1.46
C SER A 312 -8.87 31.37 0.66
N ALA A 313 -7.61 31.42 0.23
CA ALA A 313 -7.11 32.48 -0.64
C ALA A 313 -7.82 32.46 -2.00
N ALA A 314 -7.89 31.29 -2.64
CA ALA A 314 -8.60 31.11 -3.90
C ALA A 314 -10.10 31.49 -3.79
N ALA A 315 -10.73 31.13 -2.69
CA ALA A 315 -12.14 31.52 -2.46
C ALA A 315 -12.32 33.01 -2.36
N ARG A 316 -11.42 33.75 -1.69
CA ARG A 316 -11.49 35.23 -1.60
C ARG A 316 -11.40 35.91 -2.96
N ASP A 317 -10.60 35.35 -3.87
CA ASP A 317 -10.41 35.90 -5.21
C ASP A 317 -11.55 35.52 -6.18
N HIS A 318 -12.47 34.68 -5.76
CA HIS A 318 -13.60 34.27 -6.61
C HIS A 318 -14.89 35.01 -6.24
N ARG A 319 -15.55 35.63 -7.25
CA ARG A 319 -16.73 36.48 -7.08
C ARG A 319 -17.82 35.90 -6.16
N PHE A 320 -18.10 34.60 -6.28
CA PHE A 320 -19.14 33.93 -5.50
C PHE A 320 -18.59 33.31 -4.21
N LEU A 321 -17.43 32.61 -4.28
CA LEU A 321 -16.87 31.88 -3.14
C LEU A 321 -16.40 32.82 -2.01
N SER A 322 -16.12 34.09 -2.31
CA SER A 322 -15.75 35.10 -1.29
C SER A 322 -16.79 35.22 -0.19
N ASN A 323 -18.07 35.02 -0.53
CA ASN A 323 -19.19 35.08 0.43
C ASN A 323 -19.78 33.68 0.73
N ASN A 324 -19.34 32.65 0.00
CA ASN A 324 -19.81 31.29 0.12
C ASN A 324 -18.58 30.34 0.11
N PRO A 325 -17.74 30.36 1.14
CA PRO A 325 -16.49 29.64 1.14
C PRO A 325 -16.74 28.14 1.07
N PRO A 326 -15.87 27.39 0.33
CA PRO A 326 -15.95 25.93 0.27
C PRO A 326 -15.56 25.34 1.62
N GLN A 327 -16.03 24.11 1.87
CA GLN A 327 -15.57 23.31 3.01
C GLN A 327 -14.47 22.34 2.56
N VAL A 328 -13.46 22.15 3.40
CA VAL A 328 -12.43 21.12 3.25
C VAL A 328 -12.68 20.07 4.32
N GLU A 329 -12.97 18.84 3.90
CA GLU A 329 -13.17 17.70 4.81
C GLU A 329 -12.02 16.70 4.60
N TRP A 330 -11.38 16.29 5.67
CA TRP A 330 -10.33 15.25 5.62
C TRP A 330 -10.99 13.89 5.53
N SER A 331 -10.42 13.00 4.69
CA SER A 331 -10.93 11.66 4.47
C SER A 331 -9.77 10.68 4.22
N GLY A 332 -9.94 9.39 4.50
CA GLY A 332 -8.94 8.38 4.20
C GLY A 332 -7.56 8.69 4.78
N PHE A 333 -6.54 8.71 3.94
CA PHE A 333 -5.16 8.95 4.38
C PHE A 333 -4.93 10.31 5.02
N LEU A 334 -4.38 10.30 6.24
CA LEU A 334 -3.71 11.41 6.89
C LEU A 334 -2.34 10.93 7.37
N SER A 335 -1.45 10.62 6.42
CA SER A 335 -0.24 9.87 6.65
C SER A 335 1.00 10.71 6.46
N GLU A 336 1.93 10.61 7.43
CA GLU A 336 3.28 11.14 7.29
C GLU A 336 4.10 10.30 6.30
N GLY A 337 5.09 10.91 5.66
CA GLY A 337 6.13 10.18 4.92
C GLY A 337 7.05 9.41 5.87
N TYR A 338 7.71 8.39 5.35
CA TYR A 338 8.60 7.52 6.12
C TYR A 338 9.95 7.37 5.42
N GLU A 339 11.00 7.40 6.22
CA GLU A 339 12.37 7.08 5.81
C GLU A 339 12.83 5.85 6.60
N LEU A 340 13.35 4.84 5.88
CA LEU A 340 13.86 3.62 6.49
C LEU A 340 15.10 3.92 7.35
N LYS A 341 14.98 3.71 8.66
CA LYS A 341 16.01 3.96 9.67
C LYS A 341 16.27 2.72 10.49
N ASP A 342 17.42 2.69 11.17
CA ASP A 342 17.84 1.62 12.10
C ASP A 342 17.79 0.21 11.47
N SER A 343 17.97 0.12 10.16
CA SER A 343 17.74 -1.04 9.32
C SER A 343 19.01 -1.80 8.90
N ALA A 344 20.20 -1.38 9.35
CA ALA A 344 21.48 -1.95 8.90
C ALA A 344 21.54 -3.49 9.03
N ALA A 345 20.99 -4.04 10.11
CA ALA A 345 21.02 -5.49 10.33
C ALA A 345 20.08 -6.27 9.39
N PRO A 346 18.77 -5.93 9.27
CA PRO A 346 17.91 -6.61 8.31
C PRO A 346 18.30 -6.33 6.86
N GLU A 347 18.82 -5.14 6.53
CA GLU A 347 19.34 -4.86 5.18
C GLU A 347 20.56 -5.71 4.85
N ALA A 348 21.49 -5.91 5.76
CA ALA A 348 22.63 -6.79 5.55
C ALA A 348 22.19 -8.25 5.31
N ALA A 349 21.18 -8.72 6.05
CA ALA A 349 20.59 -10.05 5.84
C ALA A 349 19.90 -10.15 4.47
N PHE A 350 19.10 -9.14 4.10
CA PHE A 350 18.45 -9.10 2.80
C PHE A 350 19.45 -8.96 1.65
N GLY A 351 20.50 -8.16 1.80
CA GLY A 351 21.57 -8.00 0.82
C GLY A 351 22.26 -9.31 0.46
N LYS A 352 22.48 -10.21 1.44
CA LYS A 352 23.01 -11.57 1.17
C LYS A 352 22.01 -12.43 0.38
N ALA A 353 20.72 -12.35 0.72
CA ALA A 353 19.67 -13.05 0.00
C ALA A 353 19.54 -12.50 -1.43
N PHE A 354 19.56 -11.20 -1.59
CA PHE A 354 19.53 -10.51 -2.89
C PHE A 354 20.70 -10.92 -3.78
N ALA A 355 21.93 -10.86 -3.28
CA ALA A 355 23.12 -11.26 -4.02
C ALA A 355 23.05 -12.71 -4.54
N ALA A 356 22.43 -13.58 -3.75
CA ALA A 356 22.28 -14.98 -4.10
C ALA A 356 21.33 -15.22 -5.28
N VAL A 357 20.34 -14.37 -5.46
CA VAL A 357 19.26 -14.52 -6.46
C VAL A 357 19.51 -13.61 -7.67
N TYR A 358 19.93 -12.38 -7.42
CA TYR A 358 20.07 -11.34 -8.45
C TYR A 358 21.54 -11.12 -8.88
N GLY A 359 22.51 -11.63 -8.10
CA GLY A 359 23.91 -11.31 -8.31
C GLY A 359 24.32 -9.94 -7.75
N GLY A 360 25.45 -9.39 -8.23
CA GLY A 360 25.78 -7.97 -7.94
C GLY A 360 26.40 -7.66 -6.58
N GLY A 361 26.98 -8.64 -5.87
CA GLY A 361 27.76 -8.38 -4.65
C GLY A 361 26.95 -7.91 -3.43
N GLY A 362 25.62 -8.02 -3.44
CA GLY A 362 24.74 -7.73 -2.30
C GLY A 362 24.23 -6.29 -2.20
N ALA A 363 24.62 -5.39 -3.08
CA ALA A 363 24.04 -4.05 -3.14
C ALA A 363 22.64 -4.12 -3.74
N VAL A 364 21.64 -3.86 -2.91
CA VAL A 364 20.22 -3.80 -3.33
C VAL A 364 19.99 -2.43 -3.95
N PRO A 365 19.47 -2.33 -5.19
CA PRO A 365 19.08 -1.06 -5.74
C PRO A 365 18.02 -0.38 -4.87
N GLU A 366 18.10 0.93 -4.73
CA GLU A 366 17.20 1.71 -3.87
C GLU A 366 16.38 2.71 -4.68
N ARG A 367 15.26 3.15 -4.09
CA ARG A 367 14.47 4.25 -4.64
C ARG A 367 13.78 5.06 -3.57
N ALA A 368 13.59 6.35 -3.85
CA ALA A 368 12.55 7.15 -3.23
C ALA A 368 11.21 6.82 -3.90
N PHE A 369 10.17 6.66 -3.12
CA PHE A 369 8.86 6.20 -3.59
C PHE A 369 7.81 7.30 -3.45
N THR A 370 7.19 7.70 -4.55
CA THR A 370 6.20 8.78 -4.61
C THR A 370 4.77 8.31 -4.29
N ALA A 371 4.66 7.12 -3.74
CA ALA A 371 3.48 6.57 -3.09
C ALA A 371 3.82 6.19 -1.64
N LEU A 372 2.87 5.67 -0.90
CA LEU A 372 3.11 5.18 0.46
C LEU A 372 2.88 3.67 0.54
N THR A 373 3.38 3.06 1.60
CA THR A 373 3.12 1.67 1.99
C THR A 373 2.92 1.61 3.50
N ASP A 374 2.49 0.47 4.01
CA ASP A 374 2.29 0.25 5.45
C ASP A 374 3.57 0.25 6.28
N THR A 375 4.77 0.25 5.66
CA THR A 375 6.07 0.35 6.36
C THR A 375 6.12 1.50 7.36
N ARG A 376 5.42 2.60 7.08
CA ARG A 376 5.33 3.78 7.94
C ARG A 376 4.83 3.46 9.35
N PHE A 377 3.85 2.59 9.51
CA PHE A 377 3.28 2.26 10.82
C PHE A 377 4.30 1.56 11.71
N TYR A 378 5.03 0.61 11.16
CA TYR A 378 6.07 -0.14 11.87
C TYR A 378 7.23 0.77 12.27
N GLY A 379 7.72 1.58 11.33
CA GLY A 379 8.86 2.47 11.57
C GLY A 379 8.52 3.66 12.45
N LEU A 380 7.47 4.42 12.13
CA LEU A 380 7.13 5.66 12.82
C LEU A 380 6.57 5.46 14.24
N ASN A 381 5.81 4.38 14.46
CA ASN A 381 5.09 4.19 15.71
C ASN A 381 5.81 3.24 16.68
N TYR A 382 6.60 2.30 16.15
CA TYR A 382 7.12 1.19 16.97
C TYR A 382 8.61 0.92 16.78
N ASN A 383 9.31 1.73 16.00
CA ASN A 383 10.74 1.60 15.69
C ASN A 383 11.12 0.19 15.19
N ILE A 384 10.22 -0.44 14.43
CA ILE A 384 10.47 -1.73 13.78
C ILE A 384 11.00 -1.42 12.37
N PRO A 385 12.27 -1.75 12.03
CA PRO A 385 12.78 -1.54 10.69
C PRO A 385 11.98 -2.35 9.68
N SER A 386 11.38 -1.67 8.70
CA SER A 386 10.46 -2.25 7.73
C SER A 386 11.03 -2.18 6.34
N LEU A 387 11.48 -3.33 5.82
CA LEU A 387 11.95 -3.46 4.46
C LEU A 387 10.76 -3.62 3.50
N CYS A 388 10.78 -2.88 2.42
CA CYS A 388 9.80 -2.97 1.35
C CYS A 388 10.51 -3.27 0.03
N PHE A 389 10.29 -4.48 -0.50
CA PHE A 389 10.93 -4.97 -1.72
C PHE A 389 10.08 -6.06 -2.37
N GLY A 390 9.79 -5.95 -3.66
CA GLY A 390 8.99 -6.95 -4.33
C GLY A 390 9.13 -6.98 -5.84
N ALA A 391 8.23 -7.72 -6.46
CA ALA A 391 8.25 -8.06 -7.87
C ALA A 391 8.08 -6.84 -8.78
N SER A 392 8.40 -7.04 -10.06
CA SER A 392 8.14 -6.10 -11.12
C SER A 392 6.77 -6.36 -11.74
N GLY A 393 6.12 -5.28 -12.14
CA GLY A 393 4.88 -5.29 -12.88
C GLY A 393 4.50 -3.88 -13.30
N GLU A 394 3.37 -3.73 -13.95
CA GLU A 394 2.91 -2.44 -14.45
C GLU A 394 1.40 -2.28 -14.29
N ALA A 395 0.94 -1.07 -14.53
CA ALA A 395 -0.47 -0.66 -14.51
C ALA A 395 -1.16 -0.89 -13.15
N MET A 396 -0.41 -0.83 -12.04
CA MET A 396 -0.99 -0.72 -10.69
C MET A 396 -1.99 0.44 -10.68
N HIS A 397 -3.19 0.22 -10.13
CA HIS A 397 -4.34 1.14 -10.18
C HIS A 397 -4.87 1.43 -11.61
N GLY A 398 -4.24 0.90 -12.65
CA GLY A 398 -4.66 1.03 -14.04
C GLY A 398 -5.47 -0.17 -14.56
N PHE A 399 -5.72 -0.18 -15.87
CA PHE A 399 -6.32 -1.31 -16.58
C PHE A 399 -5.22 -2.28 -17.04
N ASN A 400 -5.58 -3.57 -17.13
CA ASN A 400 -4.65 -4.62 -17.53
C ASN A 400 -3.40 -4.71 -16.63
N GLU A 401 -3.59 -4.45 -15.33
CA GLU A 401 -2.56 -4.65 -14.32
C GLU A 401 -1.96 -6.06 -14.44
N TYR A 402 -0.62 -6.16 -14.32
CA TYR A 402 0.06 -7.45 -14.34
C TYR A 402 1.31 -7.48 -13.45
N VAL A 403 1.66 -8.69 -13.00
CA VAL A 403 2.95 -9.01 -12.39
C VAL A 403 3.80 -9.85 -13.35
N ASP A 404 5.12 -9.57 -13.43
CA ASP A 404 6.10 -10.38 -14.12
C ASP A 404 6.43 -11.63 -13.31
N LEU A 405 6.22 -12.81 -13.89
CA LEU A 405 6.32 -14.09 -13.18
C LEU A 405 7.76 -14.49 -12.83
N GLU A 406 8.74 -14.11 -13.66
CA GLU A 406 10.14 -14.38 -13.35
C GLU A 406 10.63 -13.48 -12.22
N SER A 407 10.21 -12.20 -12.23
CA SER A 407 10.48 -11.28 -11.12
C SER A 407 9.81 -11.74 -9.83
N LEU A 408 8.57 -12.23 -9.88
CA LEU A 408 7.86 -12.80 -8.73
C LEU A 408 8.61 -14.01 -8.18
N ARG A 409 9.06 -14.94 -9.04
CA ARG A 409 9.86 -16.11 -8.63
C ARG A 409 11.14 -15.70 -7.91
N LYS A 410 11.87 -14.72 -8.47
CA LYS A 410 13.09 -14.18 -7.85
C LYS A 410 12.79 -13.52 -6.50
N THR A 411 11.70 -12.78 -6.41
CA THR A 411 11.26 -12.17 -5.13
C THR A 411 10.96 -13.24 -4.09
N THR A 412 10.24 -14.30 -4.44
CA THR A 412 9.98 -15.44 -3.54
C THR A 412 11.28 -16.09 -3.07
N LYS A 413 12.24 -16.31 -3.97
CA LYS A 413 13.59 -16.82 -3.63
C LYS A 413 14.32 -15.90 -2.65
N ALA A 414 14.35 -14.61 -2.93
CA ALA A 414 15.01 -13.63 -2.06
C ALA A 414 14.34 -13.55 -0.69
N THR A 415 13.01 -13.60 -0.64
CA THR A 415 12.24 -13.61 0.61
C THR A 415 12.54 -14.88 1.42
N ALA A 416 12.57 -16.07 0.81
CA ALA A 416 12.88 -17.32 1.50
C ALA A 416 14.30 -17.32 2.08
N LEU A 417 15.28 -16.84 1.32
CA LEU A 417 16.65 -16.70 1.80
C LEU A 417 16.80 -15.63 2.88
N PHE A 418 16.07 -14.53 2.78
CA PHE A 418 16.04 -13.49 3.81
C PHE A 418 15.48 -14.04 5.13
N ILE A 419 14.37 -14.78 5.08
CA ILE A 419 13.80 -15.44 6.26
C ILE A 419 14.85 -16.37 6.89
N ALA A 420 15.51 -17.20 6.07
CA ALA A 420 16.52 -18.14 6.56
C ALA A 420 17.75 -17.44 7.18
N GLU A 421 18.20 -16.34 6.61
CA GLU A 421 19.34 -15.55 7.10
C GLU A 421 18.98 -14.74 8.37
N TRP A 422 17.79 -14.15 8.42
CA TRP A 422 17.34 -13.31 9.52
C TRP A 422 16.85 -14.11 10.72
N CYS A 423 15.94 -15.03 10.48
CA CYS A 423 15.32 -15.85 11.52
C CYS A 423 16.21 -17.03 11.95
N GLY A 424 17.24 -17.35 11.18
CA GLY A 424 17.96 -18.62 11.31
C GLY A 424 17.09 -19.80 10.92
N VAL A 425 17.73 -20.93 10.60
CA VAL A 425 17.03 -22.20 10.29
C VAL A 425 17.72 -23.39 10.95
N GLU A 426 16.94 -24.39 11.34
CA GLU A 426 17.41 -25.71 11.81
C GLU A 426 16.76 -26.83 10.99
N GLN A 427 17.30 -28.02 11.07
CA GLN A 427 16.72 -29.22 10.43
C GLN A 427 15.41 -29.61 11.13
N VAL A 428 14.43 -30.09 10.36
CA VAL A 428 13.15 -30.63 10.87
C VAL A 428 13.37 -32.02 11.47
#